data_91d40186d1c253c1aacf2692b19a97c8
#
_entry.id   91d40186d1c253c1aacf2692b19a97c8
#
_cell.length_a   1.000
_cell.length_b   1.000
_cell.length_c   1.000
_cell.angle_alpha   90.00
_cell.angle_beta   90.00
_cell.angle_gamma   90.00
#
_symmetry.space_group_name_H-M   'P 1'
#
loop_
_entity.id
_entity.type
_entity.pdbx_description
1 polymer ?
#
loop_
_entity_poly.entity_id
_entity_poly.type
_entity_poly.pdbx_seq_one_letter_code
_entity_poly.pdbx_strand_id
1 'polypeptide(L)'
;KEGYLHIIKPTESSYFLVSLGVLFISVVLETFVLLKAMREIMHETGEETTGISYFYKSFGKYKDAKPATRLVFLEDLVATVGGLLAMIAIVISHYSPFHAAEGIASIMIGILMLMVVGKVFLDNAAGALGEADEVMEQYIGDKVIKEQGIQDVHDVVVIKEGEDFHVEVSVEIDPGMTVAEMDDIKDRLKSKILQEKGVVDVLVDFDEDDGIRTWKKSSEPLKEVYEEK
;
A
#
# COMPACT_ATOMS: atom_id res chain seq x y z
N LYS A 1 -18.04 12.89 20.72
CA LYS A 1 -18.77 13.23 21.96
C LYS A 1 -18.42 14.65 22.41
N GLU A 2 -17.14 14.97 22.56
CA GLU A 2 -16.66 16.27 23.04
C GLU A 2 -17.10 17.43 22.13
N GLY A 3 -16.96 17.30 20.80
CA GLY A 3 -17.38 18.32 19.85
C GLY A 3 -18.88 18.65 19.95
N TYR A 4 -19.73 17.64 20.15
CA TYR A 4 -21.18 17.84 20.34
C TYR A 4 -21.48 18.57 21.66
N LEU A 5 -20.80 18.23 22.74
CA LEU A 5 -20.93 18.91 24.02
C LEU A 5 -20.48 20.37 23.93
N HIS A 6 -19.45 20.67 23.17
CA HIS A 6 -18.94 22.04 22.98
C HIS A 6 -19.89 22.90 22.15
N ILE A 7 -20.68 22.31 21.25
CA ILE A 7 -21.74 23.02 20.52
C ILE A 7 -22.90 23.41 21.44
N ILE A 8 -23.32 22.52 22.37
CA ILE A 8 -24.46 22.75 23.27
C ILE A 8 -24.09 23.65 24.45
N LYS A 9 -22.87 23.49 24.96
CA LYS A 9 -22.35 24.27 26.09
C LYS A 9 -20.97 24.77 25.73
N PRO A 10 -20.84 25.85 24.93
CA PRO A 10 -19.57 26.45 24.62
C PRO A 10 -18.90 26.95 25.90
N THR A 11 -17.65 26.54 26.11
CA THR A 11 -16.83 27.06 27.19
C THR A 11 -15.76 27.95 26.56
N GLU A 12 -15.65 29.18 27.03
CA GLU A 12 -14.57 30.07 26.60
C GLU A 12 -13.22 29.49 27.04
N SER A 13 -12.28 29.37 26.11
CA SER A 13 -10.92 28.95 26.40
C SER A 13 -10.20 30.06 27.18
N SER A 14 -10.01 29.88 28.48
CA SER A 14 -9.26 30.81 29.33
C SER A 14 -7.78 30.95 28.91
N TYR A 15 -7.27 30.09 28.03
CA TYR A 15 -5.87 29.99 27.62
C TYR A 15 -5.70 30.09 26.09
N PHE A 16 -6.45 30.98 25.44
CA PHE A 16 -6.46 31.17 23.99
C PHE A 16 -5.05 31.19 23.36
N LEU A 17 -4.16 32.07 23.85
CA LEU A 17 -2.80 32.20 23.30
C LEU A 17 -1.95 30.96 23.52
N VAL A 18 -2.11 30.26 24.65
CA VAL A 18 -1.38 29.03 24.92
C VAL A 18 -1.86 27.91 24.01
N SER A 19 -3.19 27.73 23.86
CA SER A 19 -3.77 26.73 22.97
C SER A 19 -3.35 26.97 21.52
N LEU A 20 -3.42 28.23 21.05
CA LEU A 20 -3.00 28.61 19.71
C LEU A 20 -1.51 28.35 19.49
N GLY A 21 -0.65 28.67 20.48
CA GLY A 21 0.80 28.44 20.42
C GLY A 21 1.14 26.96 20.35
N VAL A 22 0.50 26.13 21.16
CA VAL A 22 0.69 24.67 21.13
C VAL A 22 0.25 24.08 19.79
N LEU A 23 -0.93 24.45 19.31
CA LEU A 23 -1.44 23.99 18.00
C LEU A 23 -0.53 24.45 16.86
N PHE A 24 -0.02 25.67 16.89
CA PHE A 24 0.92 26.16 15.87
C PHE A 24 2.18 25.30 15.82
N ILE A 25 2.78 25.01 16.97
CA ILE A 25 3.97 24.15 17.06
C ILE A 25 3.65 22.74 16.52
N SER A 26 2.51 22.17 16.91
CA SER A 26 2.06 20.85 16.41
C SER A 26 1.92 20.83 14.89
N VAL A 27 1.21 21.83 14.32
CA VAL A 27 1.02 21.92 12.86
C VAL A 27 2.35 22.06 12.11
N VAL A 28 3.31 22.81 12.66
CA VAL A 28 4.65 22.94 12.06
C VAL A 28 5.37 21.60 12.06
N LEU A 29 5.32 20.84 13.15
CA LEU A 29 5.95 19.53 13.27
C LEU A 29 5.29 18.53 12.33
N GLU A 30 3.95 18.44 12.32
CA GLU A 30 3.17 17.57 11.43
C GLU A 30 3.44 17.90 9.95
N THR A 31 3.47 19.20 9.61
CA THR A 31 3.82 19.63 8.24
C THR A 31 5.21 19.14 7.84
N PHE A 32 6.18 19.18 8.74
CA PHE A 32 7.53 18.69 8.47
C PHE A 32 7.55 17.19 8.20
N VAL A 33 6.83 16.41 8.99
CA VAL A 33 6.72 14.94 8.80
C VAL A 33 5.99 14.63 7.50
N LEU A 34 4.88 15.32 7.22
CA LEU A 34 4.14 15.21 5.96
C LEU A 34 5.01 15.46 4.73
N LEU A 35 5.82 16.53 4.76
CA LEU A 35 6.75 16.83 3.66
C LEU A 35 7.82 15.74 3.48
N LYS A 36 8.23 15.09 4.56
CA LYS A 36 9.14 13.95 4.51
C LYS A 36 8.46 12.72 3.89
N ALA A 37 7.23 12.41 4.30
CA ALA A 37 6.44 11.33 3.71
C ALA A 37 6.20 11.54 2.21
N MET A 38 5.89 12.78 1.79
CA MET A 38 5.73 13.13 0.38
C MET A 38 7.01 12.89 -0.44
N ARG A 39 8.20 13.18 0.13
CA ARG A 39 9.47 12.91 -0.53
C ARG A 39 9.74 11.41 -0.64
N GLU A 40 9.40 10.66 0.41
CA GLU A 40 9.55 9.21 0.40
C GLU A 40 8.67 8.55 -0.67
N ILE A 41 7.41 9.00 -0.83
CA ILE A 41 6.54 8.57 -1.93
C ILE A 41 7.21 8.76 -3.29
N MET A 42 7.82 9.93 -3.53
CA MET A 42 8.48 10.22 -4.80
C MET A 42 9.71 9.34 -5.02
N HIS A 43 10.47 9.07 -3.95
CA HIS A 43 11.63 8.19 -3.99
C HIS A 43 11.22 6.73 -4.29
N GLU A 44 10.19 6.22 -3.61
CA GLU A 44 9.69 4.86 -3.81
C GLU A 44 9.08 4.63 -5.20
N THR A 45 8.47 5.69 -5.78
CA THR A 45 7.85 5.61 -7.12
C THR A 45 8.82 5.95 -8.27
N GLY A 46 10.11 6.13 -7.97
CA GLY A 46 11.16 6.38 -8.97
C GLY A 46 11.06 7.74 -9.68
N GLU A 47 10.25 8.68 -9.14
CA GLU A 47 10.09 10.01 -9.74
C GLU A 47 11.11 11.01 -9.17
N GLU A 48 12.15 11.33 -9.93
CA GLU A 48 13.05 12.42 -9.58
C GLU A 48 12.34 13.78 -9.77
N THR A 49 11.99 14.41 -8.65
CA THR A 49 11.38 15.73 -8.66
C THR A 49 12.14 16.70 -7.79
N THR A 50 12.46 17.85 -8.37
CA THR A 50 13.10 18.99 -7.67
C THR A 50 12.09 20.12 -7.46
N GLY A 51 12.21 20.84 -6.35
CA GLY A 51 11.36 22.00 -6.05
C GLY A 51 9.98 21.62 -5.50
N ILE A 52 8.97 22.47 -5.70
CA ILE A 52 7.62 22.35 -5.14
C ILE A 52 6.77 21.25 -5.84
N SER A 53 7.22 20.75 -6.99
CA SER A 53 6.46 19.80 -7.80
C SER A 53 6.19 18.45 -7.10
N TYR A 54 7.07 18.04 -6.16
CA TYR A 54 6.83 16.84 -5.39
C TYR A 54 5.54 16.92 -4.55
N PHE A 55 5.16 18.10 -4.09
CA PHE A 55 3.94 18.30 -3.31
C PHE A 55 2.68 17.85 -4.08
N TYR A 56 2.52 18.29 -5.34
CA TYR A 56 1.36 17.93 -6.13
C TYR A 56 1.43 16.50 -6.67
N LYS A 57 2.61 16.04 -7.05
CA LYS A 57 2.81 14.70 -7.60
C LYS A 57 2.59 13.61 -6.56
N SER A 58 2.99 13.82 -5.31
CA SER A 58 2.79 12.85 -4.25
C SER A 58 1.32 12.48 -4.03
N PHE A 59 0.38 13.44 -4.18
CA PHE A 59 -1.05 13.16 -4.13
C PHE A 59 -1.54 12.26 -5.29
N GLY A 60 -0.88 12.28 -6.43
CA GLY A 60 -1.20 11.39 -7.56
C GLY A 60 -0.58 9.99 -7.41
N LYS A 61 0.55 9.91 -6.73
CA LYS A 61 1.40 8.72 -6.66
C LYS A 61 1.36 7.98 -5.32
N TYR A 62 0.67 8.50 -4.30
CA TYR A 62 0.67 7.88 -2.97
C TYR A 62 0.13 6.43 -2.95
N LYS A 63 -0.70 6.07 -3.94
CA LYS A 63 -1.24 4.71 -4.06
C LYS A 63 -0.20 3.70 -4.54
N ASP A 64 0.81 4.17 -5.25
CA ASP A 64 1.89 3.35 -5.82
C ASP A 64 3.04 3.19 -4.81
N ALA A 65 3.01 3.94 -3.69
CA ALA A 65 4.00 3.85 -2.63
C ALA A 65 3.73 2.65 -1.70
N LYS A 66 4.74 2.28 -0.93
CA LYS A 66 4.65 1.20 0.06
C LYS A 66 3.53 1.42 1.07
N PRO A 67 2.86 0.36 1.56
CA PRO A 67 1.76 0.47 2.51
C PRO A 67 2.10 1.32 3.74
N ALA A 68 3.29 1.15 4.31
CA ALA A 68 3.74 1.92 5.47
C ALA A 68 3.87 3.42 5.17
N THR A 69 4.43 3.79 4.01
CA THR A 69 4.58 5.19 3.58
C THR A 69 3.24 5.83 3.28
N ARG A 70 2.30 5.09 2.66
CA ARG A 70 0.91 5.56 2.44
C ARG A 70 0.19 5.86 3.75
N LEU A 71 0.36 4.99 4.75
CA LEU A 71 -0.22 5.17 6.07
C LEU A 71 0.27 6.47 6.70
N VAL A 72 1.58 6.64 6.82
CA VAL A 72 2.20 7.85 7.41
C VAL A 72 1.74 9.10 6.66
N PHE A 73 1.75 9.08 5.32
CA PHE A 73 1.28 10.20 4.51
C PHE A 73 -0.17 10.59 4.81
N LEU A 74 -1.09 9.62 4.89
CA LEU A 74 -2.51 9.90 5.14
C LEU A 74 -2.75 10.38 6.57
N GLU A 75 -2.06 9.81 7.55
CA GLU A 75 -2.15 10.19 8.95
C GLU A 75 -1.66 11.62 9.16
N ASP A 76 -0.45 11.95 8.67
CA ASP A 76 0.13 13.29 8.80
C ASP A 76 -0.64 14.34 8.01
N LEU A 77 -1.22 13.96 6.86
CA LEU A 77 -2.10 14.85 6.09
C LEU A 77 -3.33 15.25 6.90
N VAL A 78 -3.99 14.28 7.54
CA VAL A 78 -5.17 14.56 8.36
C VAL A 78 -4.80 15.30 9.64
N ALA A 79 -3.67 14.99 10.26
CA ALA A 79 -3.17 15.69 11.43
C ALA A 79 -2.85 17.16 11.10
N THR A 80 -2.15 17.43 9.99
CA THR A 80 -1.84 18.78 9.52
C THR A 80 -3.10 19.59 9.20
N VAL A 81 -4.01 19.03 8.39
CA VAL A 81 -5.27 19.70 8.01
C VAL A 81 -6.17 19.88 9.23
N GLY A 82 -6.26 18.88 10.09
CA GLY A 82 -7.02 18.93 11.34
C GLY A 82 -6.50 20.01 12.28
N GLY A 83 -5.19 20.10 12.46
CA GLY A 83 -4.54 21.15 13.27
C GLY A 83 -4.81 22.55 12.72
N LEU A 84 -4.75 22.74 11.40
CA LEU A 84 -5.11 24.01 10.76
C LEU A 84 -6.60 24.36 10.97
N LEU A 85 -7.50 23.40 10.82
CA LEU A 85 -8.93 23.58 11.09
C LEU A 85 -9.18 23.96 12.54
N ALA A 86 -8.51 23.29 13.48
CA ALA A 86 -8.61 23.61 14.92
C ALA A 86 -8.12 25.03 15.22
N MET A 87 -6.98 25.45 14.64
CA MET A 87 -6.48 26.82 14.79
C MET A 87 -7.46 27.86 14.28
N ILE A 88 -8.02 27.65 13.08
CA ILE A 88 -9.03 28.54 12.48
C ILE A 88 -10.28 28.59 13.37
N ALA A 89 -10.74 27.45 13.86
CA ALA A 89 -11.93 27.37 14.73
C ALA A 89 -11.73 28.12 16.06
N ILE A 90 -10.58 27.98 16.69
CA ILE A 90 -10.25 28.71 17.93
C ILE A 90 -10.20 30.23 17.69
N VAL A 91 -9.62 30.67 16.57
CA VAL A 91 -9.57 32.09 16.21
C VAL A 91 -11.01 32.62 15.96
N ILE A 92 -11.83 31.89 15.23
CA ILE A 92 -13.22 32.28 14.97
C ILE A 92 -14.02 32.33 16.28
N SER A 93 -13.88 31.32 17.13
CA SER A 93 -14.57 31.25 18.43
C SER A 93 -14.18 32.40 19.35
N HIS A 94 -12.93 32.87 19.28
CA HIS A 94 -12.44 33.96 20.14
C HIS A 94 -12.86 35.36 19.65
N TYR A 95 -12.84 35.58 18.32
CA TYR A 95 -13.11 36.92 17.75
C TYR A 95 -14.54 37.11 17.23
N SER A 96 -15.39 36.06 17.23
CA SER A 96 -16.75 36.12 16.76
C SER A 96 -17.73 35.51 17.78
N PRO A 97 -19.03 35.84 17.72
CA PRO A 97 -20.05 35.21 18.58
C PRO A 97 -20.32 33.75 18.21
N PHE A 98 -19.60 33.18 17.22
CA PHE A 98 -19.80 31.82 16.75
C PHE A 98 -18.94 30.81 17.57
N HIS A 99 -19.28 30.65 18.84
CA HIS A 99 -18.59 29.76 19.78
C HIS A 99 -18.72 28.26 19.43
N ALA A 100 -19.65 27.89 18.55
CA ALA A 100 -19.78 26.50 18.08
C ALA A 100 -18.68 26.07 17.10
N ALA A 101 -17.82 26.98 16.60
CA ALA A 101 -16.80 26.71 15.61
C ALA A 101 -15.84 25.61 16.05
N GLU A 102 -15.38 25.61 17.30
CA GLU A 102 -14.49 24.60 17.87
C GLU A 102 -15.15 23.21 17.90
N GLY A 103 -16.43 23.15 18.29
CA GLY A 103 -17.19 21.91 18.30
C GLY A 103 -17.38 21.32 16.90
N ILE A 104 -17.66 22.17 15.91
CA ILE A 104 -17.79 21.76 14.50
C ILE A 104 -16.45 21.24 13.97
N ALA A 105 -15.37 21.98 14.19
CA ALA A 105 -14.02 21.54 13.78
C ALA A 105 -13.64 20.19 14.40
N SER A 106 -13.92 20.02 15.70
CA SER A 106 -13.67 18.76 16.40
C SER A 106 -14.44 17.58 15.79
N ILE A 107 -15.69 17.78 15.40
CA ILE A 107 -16.47 16.73 14.72
C ILE A 107 -15.91 16.43 13.33
N MET A 108 -15.56 17.45 12.56
CA MET A 108 -14.95 17.27 11.23
C MET A 108 -13.63 16.51 11.31
N ILE A 109 -12.74 16.87 12.23
CA ILE A 109 -11.47 16.18 12.45
C ILE A 109 -11.73 14.72 12.84
N GLY A 110 -12.68 14.47 13.75
CA GLY A 110 -13.06 13.12 14.16
C GLY A 110 -13.54 12.26 12.99
N ILE A 111 -14.34 12.81 12.07
CA ILE A 111 -14.82 12.11 10.87
C ILE A 111 -13.65 11.83 9.93
N LEU A 112 -12.76 12.80 9.68
CA LEU A 112 -11.58 12.61 8.84
C LEU A 112 -10.67 11.49 9.39
N MET A 113 -10.42 11.48 10.70
CA MET A 113 -9.65 10.43 11.36
C MET A 113 -10.29 9.05 11.21
N LEU A 114 -11.61 8.95 11.39
CA LEU A 114 -12.33 7.69 11.20
C LEU A 114 -12.24 7.18 9.76
N MET A 115 -12.30 8.07 8.77
CA MET A 115 -12.15 7.71 7.37
C MET A 115 -10.73 7.17 7.08
N VAL A 116 -9.68 7.82 7.59
CA VAL A 116 -8.29 7.37 7.41
C VAL A 116 -8.05 6.05 8.11
N VAL A 117 -8.43 5.93 9.38
CA VAL A 117 -8.28 4.68 10.15
C VAL A 117 -9.03 3.53 9.48
N GLY A 118 -10.27 3.78 9.03
CA GLY A 118 -11.07 2.79 8.31
C GLY A 118 -10.41 2.33 7.01
N LYS A 119 -9.91 3.28 6.22
CA LYS A 119 -9.19 2.97 4.98
C LYS A 119 -7.92 2.17 5.24
N VAL A 120 -7.08 2.61 6.16
CA VAL A 120 -5.84 1.92 6.54
C VAL A 120 -6.12 0.51 7.07
N PHE A 121 -7.16 0.36 7.89
CA PHE A 121 -7.57 -0.96 8.37
C PHE A 121 -7.96 -1.89 7.22
N LEU A 122 -8.74 -1.40 6.25
CA LEU A 122 -9.15 -2.20 5.09
C LEU A 122 -7.96 -2.55 4.19
N ASP A 123 -7.07 -1.58 3.91
CA ASP A 123 -5.87 -1.80 3.10
C ASP A 123 -4.93 -2.83 3.76
N ASN A 124 -4.75 -2.76 5.10
CA ASN A 124 -3.93 -3.72 5.84
C ASN A 124 -4.62 -5.09 5.97
N ALA A 125 -5.95 -5.12 6.15
CA ALA A 125 -6.70 -6.38 6.23
C ALA A 125 -6.65 -7.13 4.89
N ALA A 126 -6.77 -6.44 3.76
CA ALA A 126 -6.61 -7.03 2.44
C ALA A 126 -5.20 -7.63 2.26
N GLY A 127 -4.15 -6.86 2.61
CA GLY A 127 -2.77 -7.35 2.55
C GLY A 127 -2.47 -8.53 3.50
N ALA A 128 -3.14 -8.61 4.65
CA ALA A 128 -2.99 -9.72 5.59
C ALA A 128 -3.78 -10.98 5.22
N LEU A 129 -4.80 -10.85 4.36
CA LEU A 129 -5.57 -11.98 3.85
C LEU A 129 -4.94 -12.61 2.60
N GLY A 130 -3.88 -11.99 2.07
CA GLY A 130 -3.29 -12.36 0.78
C GLY A 130 -4.16 -11.89 -0.39
N GLU A 131 -3.61 -11.08 -1.25
CA GLU A 131 -4.26 -10.61 -2.48
C GLU A 131 -3.65 -11.34 -3.66
N ALA A 132 -4.47 -11.95 -4.51
CA ALA A 132 -4.00 -12.59 -5.74
C ALA A 132 -3.41 -11.53 -6.68
N ASP A 133 -2.22 -11.78 -7.21
CA ASP A 133 -1.56 -10.90 -8.19
C ASP A 133 -1.53 -11.58 -9.57
N GLU A 134 -2.62 -11.40 -10.33
CA GLU A 134 -2.81 -12.01 -11.66
C GLU A 134 -1.69 -11.63 -12.65
N VAL A 135 -1.07 -10.46 -12.49
CA VAL A 135 0.01 -10.01 -13.38
C VAL A 135 1.29 -10.79 -13.07
N MET A 136 1.59 -10.99 -11.78
CA MET A 136 2.73 -11.80 -11.36
C MET A 136 2.51 -13.28 -11.65
N GLU A 137 1.28 -13.81 -11.51
CA GLU A 137 0.92 -15.17 -11.92
C GLU A 137 1.25 -15.42 -13.39
N GLN A 138 0.78 -14.54 -14.27
CA GLN A 138 1.05 -14.65 -15.71
C GLN A 138 2.55 -14.55 -16.02
N TYR A 139 3.26 -13.64 -15.34
CA TYR A 139 4.70 -13.45 -15.53
C TYR A 139 5.50 -14.70 -15.14
N ILE A 140 5.21 -15.29 -13.97
CA ILE A 140 5.85 -16.51 -13.48
C ILE A 140 5.53 -17.69 -14.40
N GLY A 141 4.27 -17.89 -14.76
CA GLY A 141 3.87 -18.99 -15.64
C GLY A 141 4.52 -18.93 -17.02
N ASP A 142 4.66 -17.72 -17.60
CA ASP A 142 5.36 -17.51 -18.87
C ASP A 142 6.87 -17.79 -18.79
N LYS A 143 7.46 -17.73 -17.59
CA LYS A 143 8.83 -18.15 -17.34
C LYS A 143 8.93 -19.66 -17.15
N VAL A 144 8.04 -20.23 -16.36
CA VAL A 144 8.02 -21.65 -16.00
C VAL A 144 7.81 -22.55 -17.23
N ILE A 145 6.86 -22.20 -18.11
CA ILE A 145 6.58 -22.99 -19.33
C ILE A 145 7.78 -23.14 -20.28
N LYS A 146 8.81 -22.31 -20.12
CA LYS A 146 10.04 -22.37 -20.96
C LYS A 146 11.11 -23.26 -20.37
N GLU A 147 10.89 -23.78 -19.15
CA GLU A 147 11.90 -24.60 -18.48
C GLU A 147 11.95 -26.01 -19.07
N GLN A 148 13.19 -26.54 -19.09
CA GLN A 148 13.41 -27.89 -19.61
C GLN A 148 12.77 -28.94 -18.68
N GLY A 149 11.96 -29.80 -19.25
CA GLY A 149 11.26 -30.88 -18.55
C GLY A 149 9.81 -30.55 -18.21
N ILE A 150 9.38 -29.31 -18.43
CA ILE A 150 7.99 -28.88 -18.25
C ILE A 150 7.24 -29.06 -19.57
N GLN A 151 6.11 -29.75 -19.53
CA GLN A 151 5.23 -30.00 -20.68
C GLN A 151 4.15 -28.94 -20.76
N ASP A 152 3.52 -28.62 -19.62
CA ASP A 152 2.56 -27.51 -19.47
C ASP A 152 2.61 -26.93 -18.05
N VAL A 153 1.98 -25.79 -17.87
CA VAL A 153 1.72 -25.19 -16.56
C VAL A 153 0.24 -25.33 -16.31
N HIS A 154 -0.10 -26.13 -15.29
CA HIS A 154 -1.48 -26.40 -14.94
C HIS A 154 -2.11 -25.18 -14.24
N ASP A 155 -1.40 -24.62 -13.24
CA ASP A 155 -1.85 -23.46 -12.48
C ASP A 155 -0.67 -22.70 -11.87
N VAL A 156 -0.85 -21.40 -11.67
CA VAL A 156 0.07 -20.53 -10.93
C VAL A 156 -0.75 -19.66 -10.01
N VAL A 157 -0.48 -19.71 -8.73
CA VAL A 157 -1.10 -18.86 -7.71
C VAL A 157 -0.02 -18.00 -7.11
N VAL A 158 -0.21 -16.68 -7.15
CA VAL A 158 0.68 -15.72 -6.50
C VAL A 158 -0.12 -14.95 -5.46
N ILE A 159 0.23 -15.14 -4.21
CA ILE A 159 -0.37 -14.45 -3.07
C ILE A 159 0.57 -13.36 -2.61
N LYS A 160 0.08 -12.13 -2.63
CA LYS A 160 0.82 -10.96 -2.17
C LYS A 160 0.46 -10.65 -0.72
N GLU A 161 1.45 -10.69 0.17
CA GLU A 161 1.35 -10.28 1.57
C GLU A 161 2.24 -9.06 1.82
N GLY A 162 1.66 -7.86 1.78
CA GLY A 162 2.42 -6.62 1.90
C GLY A 162 3.33 -6.38 0.68
N GLU A 163 4.64 -6.56 0.84
CA GLU A 163 5.64 -6.43 -0.24
C GLU A 163 6.15 -7.81 -0.73
N ASP A 164 5.77 -8.88 -0.04
CA ASP A 164 6.25 -10.23 -0.27
C ASP A 164 5.27 -11.02 -1.16
N PHE A 165 5.82 -11.85 -2.04
CA PHE A 165 5.06 -12.77 -2.88
C PHE A 165 5.34 -14.21 -2.47
N HIS A 166 4.26 -14.95 -2.25
CA HIS A 166 4.26 -16.39 -2.08
C HIS A 166 3.75 -17.02 -3.37
N VAL A 167 4.56 -17.84 -3.99
CA VAL A 167 4.29 -18.42 -5.32
C VAL A 167 4.06 -19.91 -5.20
N GLU A 168 2.93 -20.39 -5.71
CA GLU A 168 2.62 -21.79 -5.88
C GLU A 168 2.48 -22.07 -7.38
N VAL A 169 3.20 -23.10 -7.87
CA VAL A 169 3.21 -23.47 -9.29
C VAL A 169 2.94 -24.93 -9.42
N SER A 170 1.89 -25.29 -10.16
CA SER A 170 1.57 -26.66 -10.57
C SER A 170 1.97 -26.86 -12.03
N VAL A 171 2.87 -27.81 -12.30
CA VAL A 171 3.42 -28.07 -13.63
C VAL A 171 3.22 -29.50 -14.07
N GLU A 172 2.93 -29.68 -15.34
CA GLU A 172 2.82 -30.99 -15.96
C GLU A 172 4.18 -31.47 -16.49
N ILE A 173 4.50 -32.71 -16.18
CA ILE A 173 5.76 -33.37 -16.53
C ILE A 173 5.48 -34.73 -17.19
N ASP A 174 6.50 -35.31 -17.84
CA ASP A 174 6.41 -36.64 -18.42
C ASP A 174 6.13 -37.71 -17.35
N PRO A 175 5.06 -38.52 -17.50
CA PRO A 175 4.73 -39.58 -16.53
C PRO A 175 5.83 -40.63 -16.31
N GLY A 176 6.80 -40.71 -17.22
CA GLY A 176 7.95 -41.61 -17.10
C GLY A 176 9.10 -41.08 -16.25
N MET A 177 9.05 -39.86 -15.75
CA MET A 177 10.15 -39.28 -14.96
C MET A 177 10.33 -39.96 -13.61
N THR A 178 11.55 -40.08 -13.19
CA THR A 178 11.89 -40.55 -11.85
C THR A 178 11.78 -39.41 -10.83
N VAL A 179 11.60 -39.78 -9.56
CA VAL A 179 11.55 -38.78 -8.46
C VAL A 179 12.83 -37.93 -8.40
N ALA A 180 13.98 -38.47 -8.77
CA ALA A 180 15.24 -37.73 -8.80
C ALA A 180 15.23 -36.65 -9.90
N GLU A 181 14.70 -36.96 -11.10
CA GLU A 181 14.59 -36.01 -12.19
C GLU A 181 13.58 -34.89 -11.85
N MET A 182 12.47 -35.25 -11.18
CA MET A 182 11.49 -34.29 -10.68
C MET A 182 12.10 -33.34 -9.64
N ASP A 183 12.90 -33.87 -8.71
CA ASP A 183 13.58 -33.07 -7.67
C ASP A 183 14.55 -32.07 -8.31
N ASP A 184 15.33 -32.49 -9.34
CA ASP A 184 16.20 -31.59 -10.09
C ASP A 184 15.43 -30.47 -10.80
N ILE A 185 14.24 -30.73 -11.33
CA ILE A 185 13.38 -29.73 -11.96
C ILE A 185 12.86 -28.77 -10.90
N LYS A 186 12.37 -29.28 -9.78
CA LYS A 186 11.88 -28.50 -8.65
C LYS A 186 12.92 -27.51 -8.14
N ASP A 187 14.14 -27.98 -7.91
CA ASP A 187 15.22 -27.13 -7.39
C ASP A 187 15.59 -26.02 -8.38
N ARG A 188 15.60 -26.31 -9.68
CA ARG A 188 15.83 -25.29 -10.71
C ARG A 188 14.72 -24.26 -10.76
N LEU A 189 13.45 -24.69 -10.77
CA LEU A 189 12.29 -23.79 -10.75
C LEU A 189 12.30 -22.91 -9.51
N LYS A 190 12.43 -23.53 -8.34
CA LYS A 190 12.47 -22.81 -7.06
C LYS A 190 13.60 -21.78 -7.04
N SER A 191 14.80 -22.15 -7.47
CA SER A 191 15.94 -21.24 -7.53
C SER A 191 15.72 -20.06 -8.46
N LYS A 192 15.06 -20.27 -9.62
CA LYS A 192 14.77 -19.21 -10.59
C LYS A 192 13.66 -18.27 -10.12
N ILE A 193 12.60 -18.82 -9.55
CA ILE A 193 11.47 -18.02 -9.09
C ILE A 193 11.83 -17.18 -7.86
N LEU A 194 12.65 -17.73 -6.95
CA LEU A 194 13.16 -16.98 -5.78
C LEU A 194 14.10 -15.81 -6.14
N GLN A 195 14.60 -15.74 -7.39
CA GLN A 195 15.39 -14.59 -7.86
C GLN A 195 14.52 -13.41 -8.28
N GLU A 196 13.21 -13.63 -8.42
CA GLU A 196 12.29 -12.56 -8.77
C GLU A 196 12.10 -11.62 -7.57
N LYS A 197 11.99 -10.34 -7.86
CA LYS A 197 11.89 -9.32 -6.82
C LYS A 197 10.63 -9.49 -5.98
N GLY A 198 10.82 -9.56 -4.68
CA GLY A 198 9.74 -9.69 -3.71
C GLY A 198 9.26 -11.12 -3.48
N VAL A 199 9.73 -12.12 -4.24
CA VAL A 199 9.37 -13.52 -3.98
C VAL A 199 10.16 -14.05 -2.79
N VAL A 200 9.45 -14.48 -1.75
CA VAL A 200 10.03 -14.97 -0.49
C VAL A 200 9.83 -16.47 -0.30
N ASP A 201 8.82 -17.05 -0.94
CA ASP A 201 8.55 -18.48 -0.87
C ASP A 201 8.03 -19.03 -2.20
N VAL A 202 8.37 -20.29 -2.51
CA VAL A 202 7.97 -20.99 -3.72
C VAL A 202 7.63 -22.43 -3.40
N LEU A 203 6.40 -22.83 -3.72
CA LEU A 203 5.96 -24.21 -3.74
C LEU A 203 5.84 -24.68 -5.19
N VAL A 204 6.40 -25.84 -5.51
CA VAL A 204 6.29 -26.48 -6.82
C VAL A 204 5.60 -27.81 -6.65
N ASP A 205 4.48 -27.96 -7.31
CA ASP A 205 3.72 -29.21 -7.42
C ASP A 205 3.81 -29.79 -8.83
N PHE A 206 3.70 -31.11 -8.94
CA PHE A 206 3.83 -31.83 -10.20
C PHE A 206 2.57 -32.63 -10.50
N ASP A 207 2.13 -32.54 -11.75
CA ASP A 207 1.06 -33.34 -12.31
C ASP A 207 1.54 -34.10 -13.54
N GLU A 208 0.85 -35.16 -13.91
CA GLU A 208 1.15 -35.91 -15.13
C GLU A 208 0.65 -35.17 -16.38
N ASP A 209 1.44 -35.16 -17.46
CA ASP A 209 1.02 -34.58 -18.74
C ASP A 209 -0.16 -35.40 -19.33
N ASP A 210 -1.33 -34.79 -19.34
CA ASP A 210 -2.55 -35.36 -19.90
C ASP A 210 -2.72 -35.06 -21.41
N GLY A 211 -1.81 -34.32 -22.01
CA GLY A 211 -1.80 -33.88 -23.39
C GLY A 211 -2.73 -32.69 -23.69
N ILE A 212 -3.36 -32.11 -22.67
CA ILE A 212 -4.20 -30.91 -22.81
C ILE A 212 -3.32 -29.69 -22.41
N ARG A 213 -3.26 -28.68 -23.26
CA ARG A 213 -2.49 -27.47 -22.99
C ARG A 213 -3.40 -26.41 -22.38
N THR A 214 -3.19 -26.13 -21.10
CA THR A 214 -4.00 -25.19 -20.28
C THR A 214 -3.39 -23.82 -20.25
N TRP A 215 -2.05 -23.71 -20.19
CA TRP A 215 -1.39 -22.40 -20.05
C TRP A 215 -1.46 -21.56 -21.32
N LYS A 216 -2.01 -20.34 -21.19
CA LYS A 216 -2.06 -19.36 -22.28
C LYS A 216 -1.03 -18.26 -22.01
N LYS A 217 0.02 -18.23 -22.85
CA LYS A 217 1.02 -17.16 -22.77
C LYS A 217 0.39 -15.78 -22.96
N SER A 218 0.86 -14.80 -22.19
CA SER A 218 0.49 -13.41 -22.41
C SER A 218 0.86 -12.95 -23.81
N SER A 219 -0.03 -12.20 -24.45
CA SER A 219 0.23 -11.53 -25.73
C SER A 219 1.04 -10.23 -25.57
N GLU A 220 1.16 -9.71 -24.36
CA GLU A 220 1.91 -8.49 -24.03
C GLU A 220 3.18 -8.81 -23.24
N PRO A 221 4.29 -8.09 -23.49
CA PRO A 221 5.51 -8.28 -22.71
C PRO A 221 5.33 -7.70 -21.29
N LEU A 222 5.13 -8.58 -20.31
CA LEU A 222 4.94 -8.23 -18.89
C LEU A 222 6.24 -7.76 -18.19
N LYS A 223 7.36 -7.70 -18.91
CA LYS A 223 8.67 -7.32 -18.37
C LYS A 223 8.75 -5.92 -17.77
N GLU A 224 8.00 -4.96 -18.32
CA GLU A 224 8.09 -3.55 -17.89
C GLU A 224 7.51 -3.28 -16.49
N VAL A 225 6.69 -4.20 -15.96
CA VAL A 225 6.01 -3.96 -14.66
C VAL A 225 6.91 -4.29 -13.46
N TYR A 226 7.85 -5.26 -13.59
CA TYR A 226 8.64 -5.77 -12.48
C TYR A 226 10.16 -5.58 -12.60
N GLU A 227 10.70 -5.29 -13.80
CA GLU A 227 12.13 -5.03 -13.99
C GLU A 227 12.54 -3.56 -13.75
N GLU A 228 11.60 -2.59 -13.74
CA GLU A 228 11.89 -1.15 -13.59
C GLU A 228 11.64 -0.58 -12.17
N LYS A 229 11.47 -1.39 -11.14
CA LYS A 229 11.30 -0.86 -9.78
C LYS A 229 12.44 -1.25 -8.84
#